data_4be1ce20e8b0aa90118e5f0e59140554
#
_entry.id   4be1ce20e8b0aa90118e5f0e59140554
#
_cell.length_a   1.000
_cell.length_b   1.000
_cell.length_c   1.000
_cell.angle_alpha   90.00
_cell.angle_beta   90.00
_cell.angle_gamma   90.00
#
_symmetry.space_group_name_H-M   'P 1'
#
loop_
_entity.id
_entity.type
_entity.pdbx_description
1 polymer ?
#
loop_
_entity_poly.entity_id
_entity_poly.type
_entity_poly.pdbx_seq_one_letter_code
_entity_poly.pdbx_strand_id
1 'polypeptide(L)'
;EDLVDFRLNYSFERAEGYYHPDRRDTIDIYTKVSKLYDNEGNFNGYILISIDNTEQIDAMNRIRDFENFFLLISDYAKVGYAKLNLLNRKGYAIKQWYKNLGEEEDTPLADVVGVYRNMHPEDRERIFDFYREVRKGNRKHFQGEMRICRPGKKNEWNWIRMNVVVTTYNPEENEVEIIGINYDITELKETEKELIL
;
A
#
# COMPACT_ATOMS: atom_id res chain seq x y z
N GLU A 1 -23.34 15.24 -30.79
CA GLU A 1 -22.60 14.04 -30.32
C GLU A 1 -23.46 13.35 -29.27
N ASP A 2 -24.14 12.27 -29.67
CA ASP A 2 -25.01 11.51 -28.77
C ASP A 2 -24.32 10.16 -28.49
N LEU A 3 -23.16 10.21 -27.81
CA LEU A 3 -22.51 9.02 -27.26
C LEU A 3 -23.02 8.82 -25.84
N VAL A 4 -23.63 7.68 -25.57
CA VAL A 4 -24.05 7.31 -24.21
C VAL A 4 -23.26 6.08 -23.82
N ASP A 5 -22.64 6.14 -22.62
CA ASP A 5 -22.00 5.00 -22.03
C ASP A 5 -22.63 4.69 -20.66
N PHE A 6 -22.73 3.42 -20.33
CA PHE A 6 -23.28 2.98 -19.05
C PHE A 6 -22.68 1.64 -18.61
N ARG A 7 -22.77 1.39 -17.31
CA ARG A 7 -22.39 0.12 -16.69
C ARG A 7 -23.64 -0.59 -16.20
N LEU A 8 -23.66 -1.89 -16.40
CA LEU A 8 -24.72 -2.78 -15.92
C LEU A 8 -24.12 -3.94 -15.19
N ASN A 9 -24.69 -4.28 -14.03
CA ASN A 9 -24.56 -5.60 -13.45
C ASN A 9 -25.73 -6.44 -14.00
N TYR A 10 -25.40 -7.40 -14.84
CA TYR A 10 -26.40 -8.21 -15.54
C TYR A 10 -26.58 -9.55 -14.85
N SER A 11 -27.85 -9.86 -14.46
CA SER A 11 -28.21 -11.15 -13.87
C SER A 11 -28.77 -12.10 -14.95
N PHE A 12 -28.22 -13.28 -15.04
CA PHE A 12 -28.68 -14.31 -15.98
C PHE A 12 -30.03 -14.93 -15.59
N GLU A 13 -30.48 -14.81 -14.35
CA GLU A 13 -31.82 -15.23 -13.93
C GLU A 13 -32.94 -14.59 -14.75
N ARG A 14 -32.69 -13.40 -15.32
CA ARG A 14 -33.66 -12.66 -16.12
C ARG A 14 -33.58 -12.97 -17.62
N ALA A 15 -32.59 -13.73 -18.05
CA ALA A 15 -32.37 -14.09 -19.46
C ALA A 15 -32.81 -15.52 -19.72
N GLU A 16 -34.07 -15.84 -19.39
CA GLU A 16 -34.63 -17.19 -19.64
C GLU A 16 -34.41 -17.61 -21.10
N GLY A 17 -33.57 -18.63 -21.29
CA GLY A 17 -33.52 -19.42 -22.52
C GLY A 17 -32.35 -19.18 -23.48
N TYR A 18 -31.47 -18.19 -23.29
CA TYR A 18 -30.47 -17.86 -24.31
C TYR A 18 -29.01 -18.05 -23.92
N TYR A 19 -28.65 -18.01 -22.65
CA TYR A 19 -27.29 -18.18 -22.21
C TYR A 19 -27.22 -18.60 -20.73
N HIS A 20 -26.60 -19.74 -20.44
CA HIS A 20 -26.30 -20.17 -19.07
C HIS A 20 -24.77 -20.19 -18.92
N PRO A 21 -24.18 -19.23 -18.20
CA PRO A 21 -22.77 -19.32 -17.87
C PRO A 21 -22.55 -20.42 -16.83
N ASP A 22 -21.69 -21.35 -17.10
CA ASP A 22 -21.38 -22.47 -16.22
C ASP A 22 -20.77 -22.09 -14.86
N ARG A 23 -20.57 -20.82 -14.59
CA ARG A 23 -19.75 -20.37 -13.45
C ARG A 23 -20.22 -19.16 -12.65
N ARG A 24 -21.18 -18.35 -13.13
CA ARG A 24 -21.59 -17.09 -12.45
C ARG A 24 -23.04 -16.74 -12.75
N ASP A 25 -23.73 -16.23 -11.72
CA ASP A 25 -25.12 -15.75 -11.84
C ASP A 25 -25.22 -14.35 -12.40
N THR A 26 -24.13 -13.56 -12.34
CA THR A 26 -24.06 -12.16 -12.79
C THR A 26 -22.74 -11.87 -13.49
N ILE A 27 -22.79 -10.88 -14.41
CA ILE A 27 -21.62 -10.28 -15.04
C ILE A 27 -21.72 -8.75 -15.01
N ASP A 28 -20.56 -8.09 -14.99
CA ASP A 28 -20.44 -6.65 -15.08
C ASP A 28 -20.11 -6.23 -16.50
N ILE A 29 -21.04 -5.56 -17.16
CA ILE A 29 -20.93 -5.14 -18.56
C ILE A 29 -20.76 -3.63 -18.65
N TYR A 30 -19.76 -3.20 -19.38
CA TYR A 30 -19.64 -1.82 -19.84
C TYR A 30 -20.13 -1.73 -21.29
N THR A 31 -21.15 -0.91 -21.52
CA THR A 31 -21.76 -0.76 -22.85
C THR A 31 -21.63 0.67 -23.36
N LYS A 32 -21.12 0.80 -24.57
CA LYS A 32 -21.08 2.05 -25.33
C LYS A 32 -22.14 2.01 -26.44
N VAL A 33 -22.92 3.08 -26.56
CA VAL A 33 -23.94 3.21 -27.59
C VAL A 33 -23.64 4.44 -28.44
N SER A 34 -23.58 4.26 -29.75
CA SER A 34 -23.37 5.35 -30.72
C SER A 34 -24.42 5.29 -31.81
N LYS A 35 -24.85 6.47 -32.30
CA LYS A 35 -25.73 6.54 -33.48
C LYS A 35 -24.93 6.21 -34.73
N LEU A 36 -25.52 5.45 -35.62
CA LEU A 36 -25.01 5.14 -36.94
C LEU A 36 -25.77 5.96 -37.98
N TYR A 37 -25.02 6.54 -38.93
CA TYR A 37 -25.56 7.29 -40.05
C TYR A 37 -25.10 6.64 -41.34
N ASP A 38 -25.93 6.74 -42.40
CA ASP A 38 -25.56 6.31 -43.73
C ASP A 38 -24.62 7.32 -44.44
N ASN A 39 -24.21 7.02 -45.67
CA ASN A 39 -23.32 7.87 -46.47
C ASN A 39 -23.97 9.21 -46.87
N GLU A 40 -25.27 9.32 -46.76
CA GLU A 40 -26.07 10.51 -47.04
C GLU A 40 -26.35 11.34 -45.79
N GLY A 41 -25.92 10.85 -44.60
CA GLY A 41 -26.10 11.52 -43.31
C GLY A 41 -27.43 11.22 -42.63
N ASN A 42 -28.22 10.28 -43.12
CA ASN A 42 -29.47 9.88 -42.48
C ASN A 42 -29.21 8.89 -41.35
N PHE A 43 -30.03 8.98 -40.31
CA PHE A 43 -29.95 8.05 -39.19
C PHE A 43 -30.26 6.61 -39.65
N ASN A 44 -29.33 5.66 -39.39
CA ASN A 44 -29.42 4.28 -39.84
C ASN A 44 -29.48 3.25 -38.69
N GLY A 45 -29.39 3.73 -37.42
CA GLY A 45 -29.49 2.85 -36.26
C GLY A 45 -28.51 3.18 -35.16
N TYR A 46 -28.22 2.17 -34.32
CA TYR A 46 -27.28 2.28 -33.22
C TYR A 46 -26.21 1.18 -33.30
N ILE A 47 -25.00 1.52 -32.93
CA ILE A 47 -23.94 0.56 -32.62
C ILE A 47 -23.84 0.44 -31.11
N LEU A 48 -23.90 -0.79 -30.60
CA LEU A 48 -23.65 -1.13 -29.20
C LEU A 48 -22.37 -1.95 -29.13
N ILE A 49 -21.44 -1.52 -28.30
CA ILE A 49 -20.23 -2.25 -27.98
C ILE A 49 -20.31 -2.57 -26.49
N SER A 50 -20.40 -3.86 -26.16
CA SER A 50 -20.48 -4.34 -24.79
C SER A 50 -19.21 -5.12 -24.47
N ILE A 51 -18.58 -4.79 -23.33
CA ILE A 51 -17.35 -5.41 -22.85
C ILE A 51 -17.65 -6.01 -21.48
N ASP A 52 -17.36 -7.28 -21.31
CA ASP A 52 -17.40 -7.93 -20.00
C ASP A 52 -16.18 -7.49 -19.18
N ASN A 53 -16.42 -6.76 -18.11
CA ASN A 53 -15.41 -6.25 -17.19
C ASN A 53 -15.41 -7.00 -15.85
N THR A 54 -16.11 -8.12 -15.74
CA THR A 54 -16.33 -8.84 -14.48
C THR A 54 -15.01 -9.21 -13.80
N GLU A 55 -14.07 -9.79 -14.52
CA GLU A 55 -12.78 -10.19 -13.96
C GLU A 55 -11.97 -8.98 -13.46
N GLN A 56 -12.02 -7.87 -14.19
CA GLN A 56 -11.32 -6.65 -13.80
C GLN A 56 -11.94 -6.04 -12.53
N ILE A 57 -13.27 -5.99 -12.46
CA ILE A 57 -14.00 -5.47 -11.28
C ILE A 57 -13.77 -6.37 -10.07
N ASP A 58 -13.81 -7.68 -10.23
CA ASP A 58 -13.52 -8.64 -9.16
C ASP A 58 -12.08 -8.50 -8.64
N ALA A 59 -11.12 -8.32 -9.54
CA ALA A 59 -9.73 -8.10 -9.16
C ALA A 59 -9.57 -6.79 -8.37
N MET A 60 -10.19 -5.70 -8.82
CA MET A 60 -10.19 -4.42 -8.12
C MET A 60 -10.85 -4.52 -6.74
N ASN A 61 -11.98 -5.22 -6.63
CA ASN A 61 -12.67 -5.43 -5.36
C ASN A 61 -11.79 -6.22 -4.39
N ARG A 62 -11.14 -7.30 -4.84
CA ARG A 62 -10.20 -8.08 -4.01
C ARG A 62 -9.01 -7.24 -3.51
N ILE A 63 -8.44 -6.38 -4.37
CA ILE A 63 -7.37 -5.46 -3.97
C ILE A 63 -7.88 -4.50 -2.89
N ARG A 64 -9.03 -3.88 -3.10
CA ARG A 64 -9.64 -2.95 -2.14
C ARG A 64 -9.95 -3.62 -0.80
N ASP A 65 -10.51 -4.83 -0.82
CA ASP A 65 -10.82 -5.59 0.40
C ASP A 65 -9.53 -5.94 1.15
N PHE A 66 -8.47 -6.31 0.44
CA PHE A 66 -7.15 -6.57 1.03
C PHE A 66 -6.55 -5.28 1.64
N GLU A 67 -6.65 -4.14 0.96
CA GLU A 67 -6.19 -2.85 1.47
C GLU A 67 -6.93 -2.47 2.76
N ASN A 68 -8.26 -2.59 2.77
CA ASN A 68 -9.08 -2.30 3.95
C ASN A 68 -8.72 -3.23 5.13
N PHE A 69 -8.56 -4.51 4.87
CA PHE A 69 -8.14 -5.50 5.87
C PHE A 69 -6.74 -5.19 6.41
N PHE A 70 -5.80 -4.84 5.53
CA PHE A 70 -4.45 -4.48 5.91
C PHE A 70 -4.42 -3.22 6.79
N LEU A 71 -5.20 -2.16 6.44
CA LEU A 71 -5.31 -0.95 7.25
C LEU A 71 -5.93 -1.23 8.62
N LEU A 72 -6.96 -2.07 8.67
CA LEU A 72 -7.59 -2.46 9.94
C LEU A 72 -6.61 -3.20 10.85
N ILE A 73 -5.87 -4.18 10.32
CA ILE A 73 -4.83 -4.89 11.08
C ILE A 73 -3.73 -3.94 11.52
N SER A 74 -3.30 -3.04 10.64
CA SER A 74 -2.27 -2.05 10.93
C SER A 74 -2.64 -1.19 12.14
N ASP A 75 -3.85 -0.66 12.17
CA ASP A 75 -4.33 0.16 13.28
C ASP A 75 -4.47 -0.66 14.58
N TYR A 76 -5.02 -1.87 14.49
CA TYR A 76 -5.26 -2.72 15.66
C TYR A 76 -3.96 -3.28 16.26
N ALA A 77 -3.08 -3.81 15.43
CA ALA A 77 -1.80 -4.39 15.85
C ALA A 77 -0.66 -3.37 15.93
N LYS A 78 -0.93 -2.09 15.68
CA LYS A 78 0.05 -0.98 15.65
C LYS A 78 1.24 -1.27 14.71
N VAL A 79 0.95 -1.90 13.57
CA VAL A 79 1.94 -2.24 12.55
C VAL A 79 2.02 -1.14 11.51
N GLY A 80 3.17 -0.52 11.38
CA GLY A 80 3.48 0.46 10.34
C GLY A 80 4.16 -0.18 9.14
N TYR A 81 3.88 0.34 7.95
CA TYR A 81 4.45 -0.09 6.68
C TYR A 81 4.93 1.11 5.87
N ALA A 82 6.10 0.97 5.25
CA ALA A 82 6.61 1.92 4.26
C ALA A 82 7.28 1.18 3.10
N LYS A 83 7.10 1.68 1.89
CA LYS A 83 7.84 1.29 0.69
C LYS A 83 8.46 2.51 0.06
N LEU A 84 9.75 2.48 -0.21
CA LEU A 84 10.45 3.61 -0.80
C LEU A 84 11.70 3.20 -1.56
N ASN A 85 12.12 4.07 -2.48
CA ASN A 85 13.44 4.00 -3.07
C ASN A 85 14.45 4.68 -2.14
N LEU A 86 15.47 3.94 -1.70
CA LEU A 86 16.46 4.41 -0.73
C LEU A 86 17.37 5.54 -1.26
N LEU A 87 17.56 5.62 -2.59
CA LEU A 87 18.47 6.61 -3.20
C LEU A 87 17.85 8.00 -3.26
N ASN A 88 16.57 8.09 -3.61
CA ASN A 88 15.85 9.36 -3.74
C ASN A 88 14.81 9.62 -2.63
N ARG A 89 14.60 8.63 -1.74
CA ARG A 89 13.64 8.65 -0.63
C ARG A 89 12.18 8.87 -1.05
N LYS A 90 11.85 8.59 -2.32
CA LYS A 90 10.47 8.64 -2.82
C LYS A 90 9.78 7.31 -2.54
N GLY A 91 8.51 7.39 -2.18
CA GLY A 91 7.70 6.24 -1.85
C GLY A 91 6.46 6.63 -1.07
N TYR A 92 5.95 5.71 -0.29
CA TYR A 92 4.80 5.96 0.58
C TYR A 92 4.94 5.18 1.89
N ALA A 93 4.28 5.68 2.92
CA ALA A 93 4.13 5.01 4.19
C ALA A 93 2.68 5.19 4.70
N ILE A 94 2.20 4.21 5.44
CA ILE A 94 0.90 4.31 6.08
C ILE A 94 1.00 5.11 7.38
N LYS A 95 -0.13 5.68 7.83
CA LYS A 95 -0.25 6.51 9.03
C LYS A 95 0.42 5.89 10.26
N GLN A 96 0.22 4.59 10.50
CA GLN A 96 0.77 3.91 11.66
C GLN A 96 2.31 3.86 11.65
N TRP A 97 2.94 3.85 10.47
CA TRP A 97 4.39 3.90 10.37
C TRP A 97 4.98 5.19 10.94
N TYR A 98 4.36 6.34 10.63
CA TYR A 98 4.74 7.64 11.18
C TYR A 98 4.51 7.70 12.68
N LYS A 99 3.34 7.27 13.16
CA LYS A 99 3.02 7.24 14.59
C LYS A 99 4.04 6.46 15.40
N ASN A 100 4.46 5.29 14.91
CA ASN A 100 5.43 4.45 15.59
C ASN A 100 6.82 5.13 15.69
N LEU A 101 7.14 6.02 14.75
CA LEU A 101 8.37 6.82 14.75
C LEU A 101 8.23 8.16 15.50
N GLY A 102 7.07 8.46 16.07
CA GLY A 102 6.80 9.75 16.72
C GLY A 102 6.76 10.91 15.75
N GLU A 103 6.40 10.64 14.49
CA GLU A 103 6.30 11.63 13.41
C GLU A 103 4.83 11.92 13.06
N GLU A 104 4.57 13.11 12.52
CA GLU A 104 3.26 13.49 11.98
C GLU A 104 3.06 12.82 10.60
N GLU A 105 1.82 12.40 10.31
CA GLU A 105 1.49 11.67 9.08
C GLU A 105 1.71 12.46 7.79
N ASP A 106 1.69 13.79 7.86
CA ASP A 106 1.91 14.70 6.73
C ASP A 106 3.40 15.03 6.51
N THR A 107 4.29 14.51 7.34
CA THR A 107 5.73 14.75 7.19
C THR A 107 6.22 14.07 5.90
N PRO A 108 6.89 14.81 5.00
CA PRO A 108 7.45 14.19 3.80
C PRO A 108 8.37 13.02 4.16
N LEU A 109 8.21 11.90 3.46
CA LEU A 109 8.98 10.69 3.75
C LEU A 109 10.50 10.92 3.71
N ALA A 110 10.95 11.81 2.82
CA ALA A 110 12.36 12.20 2.70
C ALA A 110 12.90 12.93 3.95
N ASP A 111 12.02 13.57 4.73
CA ASP A 111 12.40 14.28 5.96
C ASP A 111 12.42 13.35 7.19
N VAL A 112 11.83 12.16 7.07
CA VAL A 112 11.86 11.12 8.09
C VAL A 112 12.98 10.11 7.83
N VAL A 113 12.97 9.52 6.64
CA VAL A 113 13.95 8.48 6.25
C VAL A 113 15.34 9.09 6.09
N GLY A 114 16.30 8.57 6.87
CA GLY A 114 17.66 9.08 6.88
C GLY A 114 17.87 10.29 7.80
N VAL A 115 16.84 10.70 8.55
CA VAL A 115 16.93 11.70 9.63
C VAL A 115 16.60 11.07 10.98
N TYR A 116 15.45 10.42 11.10
CA TYR A 116 14.98 9.70 12.30
C TYR A 116 15.20 10.51 13.58
N ARG A 117 14.72 11.77 13.59
CA ARG A 117 14.99 12.76 14.65
C ARG A 117 14.56 12.31 16.04
N ASN A 118 13.50 11.50 16.13
CA ASN A 118 12.96 11.01 17.40
C ASN A 118 13.61 9.70 17.86
N MET A 119 14.47 9.10 17.05
CA MET A 119 15.16 7.85 17.36
C MET A 119 16.39 8.10 18.24
N HIS A 120 16.64 7.19 19.19
CA HIS A 120 17.86 7.25 20.01
C HIS A 120 19.13 7.26 19.13
N PRO A 121 20.14 8.09 19.43
CA PRO A 121 21.31 8.25 18.56
C PRO A 121 22.01 6.94 18.18
N GLU A 122 22.23 6.03 19.15
CA GLU A 122 22.84 4.73 18.88
C GLU A 122 22.02 3.86 17.92
N ASP A 123 20.71 3.86 18.09
CA ASP A 123 19.81 3.06 17.25
C ASP A 123 19.70 3.65 15.84
N ARG A 124 19.73 4.99 15.75
CA ARG A 124 19.78 5.72 14.49
C ARG A 124 21.06 5.39 13.69
N GLU A 125 22.19 5.30 14.35
CA GLU A 125 23.45 4.95 13.69
C GLU A 125 23.39 3.53 13.11
N ARG A 126 22.78 2.58 13.81
CA ARG A 126 22.60 1.19 13.32
C ARG A 126 21.80 1.13 12.01
N ILE A 127 20.74 1.94 11.86
CA ILE A 127 19.95 1.97 10.62
C ILE A 127 20.71 2.71 9.51
N PHE A 128 21.51 3.72 9.84
CA PHE A 128 22.35 4.40 8.86
C PHE A 128 23.47 3.49 8.34
N ASP A 129 24.09 2.69 9.20
CA ASP A 129 25.05 1.65 8.80
C ASP A 129 24.40 0.67 7.83
N PHE A 130 23.21 0.20 8.14
CA PHE A 130 22.48 -0.65 7.22
C PHE A 130 22.27 0.01 5.86
N TYR A 131 21.83 1.26 5.80
CA TYR A 131 21.63 1.98 4.53
C TYR A 131 22.94 2.17 3.75
N ARG A 132 24.06 2.41 4.44
CA ARG A 132 25.38 2.47 3.79
C ARG A 132 25.75 1.14 3.13
N GLU A 133 25.53 0.04 3.83
CA GLU A 133 25.83 -1.30 3.31
C GLU A 133 24.87 -1.75 2.21
N VAL A 134 23.58 -1.36 2.26
CA VAL A 134 22.65 -1.59 1.15
C VAL A 134 23.10 -0.88 -0.12
N ARG A 135 23.54 0.38 -0.03
CA ARG A 135 24.05 1.14 -1.19
C ARG A 135 25.28 0.49 -1.85
N LYS A 136 26.05 -0.26 -1.09
CA LYS A 136 27.20 -1.05 -1.59
C LYS A 136 26.81 -2.45 -2.08
N GLY A 137 25.55 -2.84 -1.93
CA GLY A 137 25.06 -4.19 -2.26
C GLY A 137 25.39 -5.28 -1.23
N ASN A 138 25.96 -4.91 -0.08
CA ASN A 138 26.46 -5.87 0.91
C ASN A 138 25.36 -6.42 1.85
N ARG A 139 24.23 -5.71 2.01
CA ARG A 139 23.15 -6.12 2.90
C ARG A 139 21.79 -5.97 2.23
N LYS A 140 20.89 -6.93 2.52
CA LYS A 140 19.54 -6.96 1.95
C LYS A 140 18.42 -6.91 2.98
N HIS A 141 18.74 -7.09 4.25
CA HIS A 141 17.75 -7.05 5.32
C HIS A 141 18.34 -6.47 6.61
N PHE A 142 17.46 -5.89 7.41
CA PHE A 142 17.74 -5.36 8.74
C PHE A 142 16.60 -5.75 9.67
N GLN A 143 16.96 -6.14 10.90
CA GLN A 143 16.04 -6.31 12.00
C GLN A 143 16.66 -5.75 13.26
N GLY A 144 15.87 -4.97 14.00
CA GLY A 144 16.37 -4.40 15.24
C GLY A 144 15.26 -3.78 16.09
N GLU A 145 15.53 -3.69 17.37
CA GLU A 145 14.71 -2.94 18.31
C GLU A 145 15.29 -1.53 18.46
N MET A 146 14.43 -0.52 18.39
CA MET A 146 14.78 0.89 18.36
C MET A 146 14.02 1.65 19.42
N ARG A 147 14.70 2.59 20.07
CA ARG A 147 14.13 3.50 21.04
C ARG A 147 13.67 4.78 20.35
N ILE A 148 12.39 5.11 20.51
CA ILE A 148 11.77 6.33 19.97
C ILE A 148 11.40 7.23 21.16
N CYS A 149 11.81 8.49 21.12
CA CYS A 149 11.50 9.45 22.18
C CYS A 149 9.99 9.61 22.35
N ARG A 150 9.51 9.53 23.59
CA ARG A 150 8.09 9.82 23.91
C ARG A 150 7.82 11.32 23.72
N PRO A 151 6.78 11.70 22.97
CA PRO A 151 6.42 13.11 22.81
C PRO A 151 6.25 13.81 24.16
N GLY A 152 6.93 14.96 24.33
CA GLY A 152 6.85 15.77 25.54
C GLY A 152 7.63 15.25 26.75
N LYS A 153 8.34 14.12 26.66
CA LYS A 153 9.09 13.52 27.76
C LYS A 153 10.55 13.27 27.38
N LYS A 154 11.47 13.98 28.02
CA LYS A 154 12.91 13.74 27.84
C LYS A 154 13.31 12.45 28.55
N ASN A 155 14.09 11.60 27.89
CA ASN A 155 14.62 10.32 28.40
C ASN A 155 13.60 9.21 28.68
N GLU A 156 12.35 9.35 28.21
CA GLU A 156 11.41 8.24 28.17
C GLU A 156 11.28 7.74 26.74
N TRP A 157 11.32 6.42 26.57
CA TRP A 157 11.40 5.78 25.28
C TRP A 157 10.23 4.82 25.06
N ASN A 158 9.62 4.92 23.90
CA ASN A 158 8.83 3.85 23.32
C ASN A 158 9.78 2.92 22.57
N TRP A 159 9.45 1.65 22.54
CA TRP A 159 10.23 0.66 21.82
C TRP A 159 9.48 0.22 20.58
N ILE A 160 10.17 0.25 19.46
CA ILE A 160 9.65 -0.34 18.22
C ILE A 160 10.58 -1.46 17.76
N ARG A 161 10.02 -2.48 17.12
CA ARG A 161 10.80 -3.43 16.33
C ARG A 161 10.68 -3.02 14.87
N MET A 162 11.82 -2.91 14.21
CA MET A 162 11.92 -2.51 12.82
C MET A 162 12.50 -3.66 12.00
N ASN A 163 11.82 -3.98 10.89
CA ASN A 163 12.30 -4.93 9.88
C ASN A 163 12.32 -4.20 8.53
N VAL A 164 13.47 -4.25 7.85
CA VAL A 164 13.65 -3.64 6.53
C VAL A 164 14.21 -4.68 5.57
N VAL A 165 13.63 -4.76 4.38
CA VAL A 165 14.05 -5.69 3.32
C VAL A 165 14.25 -4.92 2.02
N VAL A 166 15.34 -5.21 1.33
CA VAL A 166 15.58 -4.74 -0.05
C VAL A 166 14.80 -5.63 -1.00
N THR A 167 13.86 -5.05 -1.74
CA THR A 167 13.02 -5.77 -2.72
C THR A 167 13.57 -5.67 -4.13
N THR A 168 14.20 -4.54 -4.47
CA THR A 168 14.84 -4.33 -5.77
C THR A 168 16.20 -3.69 -5.56
N TYR A 169 17.21 -4.16 -6.28
CA TYR A 169 18.55 -3.59 -6.24
C TYR A 169 19.10 -3.44 -7.65
N ASN A 170 18.96 -2.26 -8.22
CA ASN A 170 19.50 -1.86 -9.52
C ASN A 170 20.03 -0.42 -9.44
N PRO A 171 21.22 -0.22 -8.84
CA PRO A 171 21.77 1.11 -8.60
C PRO A 171 22.13 1.85 -9.91
N GLU A 172 22.39 1.14 -11.01
CA GLU A 172 22.68 1.75 -12.33
C GLU A 172 21.45 2.46 -12.89
N GLU A 173 20.26 1.97 -12.63
CA GLU A 173 18.98 2.60 -12.97
C GLU A 173 18.43 3.50 -11.86
N ASN A 174 19.22 3.77 -10.84
CA ASN A 174 18.85 4.55 -9.66
C ASN A 174 17.66 3.95 -8.90
N GLU A 175 17.55 2.62 -8.88
CA GLU A 175 16.45 1.87 -8.28
C GLU A 175 16.98 0.93 -7.18
N VAL A 176 16.82 1.34 -5.93
CA VAL A 176 17.08 0.53 -4.73
C VAL A 176 15.85 0.61 -3.84
N GLU A 177 14.90 -0.30 -4.07
CA GLU A 177 13.65 -0.31 -3.32
C GLU A 177 13.79 -1.10 -2.01
N ILE A 178 13.22 -0.53 -0.95
CA ILE A 178 13.11 -1.16 0.35
C ILE A 178 11.65 -1.16 0.84
N ILE A 179 11.31 -2.19 1.58
CA ILE A 179 10.10 -2.25 2.39
C ILE A 179 10.52 -2.25 3.85
N GLY A 180 9.93 -1.35 4.63
CA GLY A 180 10.11 -1.26 6.07
C GLY A 180 8.80 -1.53 6.81
N ILE A 181 8.85 -2.42 7.80
CA ILE A 181 7.77 -2.66 8.75
C ILE A 181 8.27 -2.27 10.13
N ASN A 182 7.49 -1.50 10.86
CA ASN A 182 7.73 -1.20 12.26
C ASN A 182 6.50 -1.51 13.10
N TYR A 183 6.68 -1.92 14.34
CA TYR A 183 5.59 -2.13 15.28
C TYR A 183 6.01 -1.83 16.71
N ASP A 184 5.07 -1.31 17.49
CA ASP A 184 5.28 -0.94 18.87
C ASP A 184 5.41 -2.19 19.75
N ILE A 185 6.50 -2.30 20.48
CA ILE A 185 6.78 -3.36 21.46
C ILE A 185 6.97 -2.81 22.87
N THR A 186 6.51 -1.58 23.14
CA THR A 186 6.71 -0.91 24.42
C THR A 186 6.10 -1.69 25.57
N GLU A 187 4.85 -2.12 25.42
CA GLU A 187 4.14 -2.94 26.42
C GLU A 187 4.86 -4.26 26.71
N LEU A 188 5.35 -4.92 25.63
CA LEU A 188 6.16 -6.13 25.77
C LEU A 188 7.41 -5.86 26.60
N LYS A 189 8.12 -4.76 26.34
CA LYS A 189 9.34 -4.39 27.07
C LYS A 189 9.08 -3.99 28.52
N GLU A 190 7.95 -3.37 28.80
CA GLU A 190 7.51 -3.03 30.16
C GLU A 190 7.19 -4.30 30.95
N THR A 191 6.46 -5.25 30.35
CA THR A 191 6.16 -6.55 30.97
C THR A 191 7.43 -7.40 31.21
N GLU A 192 8.35 -7.44 30.24
CA GLU A 192 9.64 -8.13 30.44
C GLU A 192 10.42 -7.59 31.65
N LYS A 193 10.41 -6.26 31.85
CA LYS A 193 11.09 -5.64 33.02
C LYS A 193 10.42 -5.99 34.34
N GLU A 194 9.08 -6.06 34.37
CA GLU A 194 8.35 -6.41 35.59
C GLU A 194 8.55 -7.87 36.00
N LEU A 195 8.80 -8.78 35.04
CA LEU A 195 9.06 -10.20 35.33
C LEU A 195 10.48 -10.48 35.82
N ILE A 196 11.41 -9.55 35.64
CA ILE A 196 12.83 -9.70 36.06
C ILE A 196 13.08 -9.09 37.45
N LEU A 197 12.12 -8.35 38.01
CA LEU A 197 12.16 -7.78 39.37
C LEU A 197 11.53 -8.71 40.37
#